data_c186d12832dfbab28c249d4f04a37dbf
#
_entry.id   c186d12832dfbab28c249d4f04a37dbf
#
_cell.length_a   1.000
_cell.length_b   1.000
_cell.length_c   1.000
_cell.angle_alpha   90.00
_cell.angle_beta   90.00
_cell.angle_gamma   90.00
#
_symmetry.space_group_name_H-M   'P 1'
#
loop_
_entity.id
_entity.type
_entity.pdbx_description
1 polymer ?
#
loop_
_entity_poly.entity_id
_entity_poly.type
_entity_poly.pdbx_seq_one_letter_code
_entity_poly.pdbx_strand_id
1 'polypeptide(L)'
;MRSPWSVTSLTCAALVGAGVAVIAGCPGDELTCVDADLGCQPLYPPTFENVFTNTFLPKCGTPGSSCHSAAGHRAGLVLDNRDEAYRLLLMNDRVIPGEPSCSVLIERVYAPFELRMPPGRTLSDAERCALVQWVAAGAPRTP
;
A
#
# COMPACT_ATOMS: atom_id res chain seq x y z
N MET A 1 -1.91 -16.50 43.19
CA MET A 1 -0.60 -16.62 42.55
C MET A 1 -0.59 -15.64 41.37
N ARG A 2 0.16 -14.56 41.48
CA ARG A 2 0.22 -13.50 40.46
C ARG A 2 1.58 -13.62 39.77
N SER A 3 1.61 -13.84 38.48
CA SER A 3 2.84 -13.82 37.67
C SER A 3 3.17 -12.37 37.28
N PRO A 4 4.39 -11.90 37.49
CA PRO A 4 4.81 -10.58 37.03
C PRO A 4 5.27 -10.67 35.56
N TRP A 5 4.68 -9.84 34.75
CA TRP A 5 5.15 -9.59 33.38
C TRP A 5 6.39 -8.68 33.45
N SER A 6 7.55 -9.24 33.10
CA SER A 6 8.78 -8.44 32.96
C SER A 6 8.74 -7.68 31.66
N VAL A 7 8.58 -6.37 31.75
CA VAL A 7 8.79 -5.46 30.64
C VAL A 7 10.29 -5.24 30.52
N THR A 8 10.92 -5.85 29.52
CA THR A 8 12.33 -5.61 29.23
C THR A 8 12.47 -4.28 28.50
N SER A 9 12.84 -3.25 29.26
CA SER A 9 13.17 -1.92 28.72
C SER A 9 14.50 -2.02 27.98
N LEU A 10 14.51 -1.90 26.65
CA LEU A 10 15.74 -1.72 25.88
C LEU A 10 16.26 -0.30 26.10
N THR A 11 17.21 -0.13 26.99
CA THR A 11 17.97 1.10 27.15
C THR A 11 19.00 1.20 26.02
N CYS A 12 18.84 2.19 25.14
CA CYS A 12 19.89 2.62 24.24
C CYS A 12 21.02 3.25 25.06
N ALA A 13 22.13 2.54 25.24
CA ALA A 13 23.32 3.04 25.85
C ALA A 13 24.07 3.97 24.88
N ALA A 14 24.16 5.25 25.20
CA ALA A 14 25.00 6.21 24.49
C ALA A 14 26.44 6.02 24.94
N LEU A 15 27.31 5.53 24.07
CA LEU A 15 28.77 5.56 24.25
C LEU A 15 29.31 6.91 23.75
N VAL A 16 29.69 7.76 24.66
CA VAL A 16 30.43 9.02 24.39
C VAL A 16 31.92 8.69 24.28
N GLY A 17 32.37 8.53 23.03
CA GLY A 17 33.80 8.51 22.67
C GLY A 17 34.06 9.60 21.64
N ALA A 18 35.17 10.39 21.83
CA ALA A 18 35.54 11.47 20.92
C ALA A 18 35.80 10.92 19.50
N GLY A 19 34.99 11.35 18.51
CA GLY A 19 35.19 11.06 17.09
C GLY A 19 33.91 10.52 16.44
N VAL A 20 33.30 11.37 15.59
CA VAL A 20 32.20 11.05 14.63
C VAL A 20 30.99 10.40 15.28
N ALA A 21 29.99 11.17 15.59
CA ALA A 21 28.64 10.66 15.92
C ALA A 21 28.06 9.97 14.68
N VAL A 22 28.19 8.65 14.62
CA VAL A 22 27.36 7.84 13.73
C VAL A 22 25.97 7.86 14.34
N ILE A 23 25.07 8.62 13.76
CA ILE A 23 23.65 8.52 14.06
C ILE A 23 23.22 7.16 13.52
N ALA A 24 23.21 6.15 14.39
CA ALA A 24 22.49 4.91 14.10
C ALA A 24 21.00 5.29 14.01
N GLY A 25 20.54 5.67 12.83
CA GLY A 25 19.12 5.76 12.53
C GLY A 25 18.51 4.40 12.83
N CYS A 26 17.38 4.36 13.53
CA CYS A 26 16.56 3.15 13.56
C CYS A 26 16.36 2.73 12.10
N PRO A 27 16.47 1.43 11.75
CA PRO A 27 16.07 0.96 10.44
C PRO A 27 14.58 1.26 10.32
N GLY A 28 14.24 2.36 9.66
CA GLY A 28 12.90 2.55 9.12
C GLY A 28 12.69 1.40 8.14
N ASP A 29 11.50 0.83 8.10
CA ASP A 29 11.12 -0.09 7.03
C ASP A 29 11.34 0.67 5.72
N GLU A 30 12.49 0.46 5.07
CA GLU A 30 12.71 0.92 3.71
C GLU A 30 11.65 0.23 2.86
N LEU A 31 10.77 1.02 2.25
CA LEU A 31 9.85 0.54 1.23
C LEU A 31 10.70 -0.18 0.18
N THR A 32 10.67 -1.49 0.18
CA THR A 32 11.35 -2.29 -0.84
C THR A 32 10.46 -2.27 -2.07
N CYS A 33 10.84 -1.44 -3.06
CA CYS A 33 10.16 -1.41 -4.34
C CYS A 33 10.06 -2.82 -4.92
N VAL A 34 8.92 -3.18 -5.47
CA VAL A 34 8.66 -4.48 -6.09
C VAL A 34 9.02 -4.45 -7.58
N ASP A 35 9.32 -5.60 -8.16
CA ASP A 35 9.47 -5.72 -9.61
C ASP A 35 8.08 -5.75 -10.26
N ALA A 36 7.66 -4.62 -10.83
CA ALA A 36 6.36 -4.47 -11.49
C ALA A 36 6.54 -4.56 -13.01
N ASP A 37 6.00 -5.62 -13.62
CA ASP A 37 6.02 -5.82 -15.08
C ASP A 37 5.13 -4.79 -15.79
N LEU A 38 5.74 -3.86 -16.52
CA LEU A 38 5.04 -2.85 -17.33
C LEU A 38 4.54 -3.42 -18.67
N GLY A 39 5.09 -4.54 -19.13
CA GLY A 39 4.73 -5.19 -20.40
C GLY A 39 3.56 -6.17 -20.30
N CYS A 40 2.97 -6.32 -19.11
CA CYS A 40 1.85 -7.21 -18.86
C CYS A 40 0.57 -6.81 -19.61
N GLN A 41 -0.40 -7.74 -19.71
CA GLN A 41 -1.70 -7.50 -20.33
C GLN A 41 -2.77 -7.17 -19.29
N PRO A 42 -3.32 -5.93 -19.27
CA PRO A 42 -4.34 -5.54 -18.31
C PRO A 42 -5.71 -6.17 -18.63
N LEU A 43 -6.50 -6.47 -17.59
CA LEU A 43 -7.84 -7.03 -17.74
C LEU A 43 -8.84 -6.06 -18.40
N TYR A 44 -8.62 -4.76 -18.20
CA TYR A 44 -9.44 -3.66 -18.73
C TYR A 44 -8.52 -2.46 -18.98
N PRO A 45 -8.94 -1.46 -19.78
CA PRO A 45 -8.15 -0.25 -19.99
C PRO A 45 -7.72 0.37 -18.67
N PRO A 46 -6.41 0.68 -18.47
CA PRO A 46 -5.86 1.13 -17.20
C PRO A 46 -6.18 2.61 -16.93
N THR A 47 -7.45 2.93 -16.76
CA THR A 47 -7.95 4.25 -16.35
C THR A 47 -8.41 4.20 -14.91
N PHE A 48 -8.41 5.34 -14.20
CA PHE A 48 -8.90 5.39 -12.81
C PHE A 48 -10.35 4.91 -12.70
N GLU A 49 -11.20 5.27 -13.66
CA GLU A 49 -12.60 4.82 -13.70
C GLU A 49 -12.73 3.30 -13.71
N ASN A 50 -11.97 2.65 -14.58
CA ASN A 50 -12.00 1.19 -14.70
C ASN A 50 -11.37 0.50 -13.49
N VAL A 51 -10.26 1.02 -12.98
CA VAL A 51 -9.61 0.52 -11.76
C VAL A 51 -10.55 0.65 -10.57
N PHE A 52 -11.22 1.79 -10.43
CA PHE A 52 -12.18 2.01 -9.36
C PHE A 52 -13.37 1.04 -9.45
N THR A 53 -14.02 0.98 -10.61
CA THR A 53 -15.25 0.21 -10.81
C THR A 53 -15.03 -1.29 -10.75
N ASN A 54 -13.90 -1.78 -11.29
CA ASN A 54 -13.67 -3.23 -11.43
C ASN A 54 -12.79 -3.82 -10.31
N THR A 55 -11.99 -3.01 -9.61
CA THR A 55 -11.09 -3.51 -8.57
C THR A 55 -11.32 -2.86 -7.22
N PHE A 56 -11.21 -1.55 -7.09
CA PHE A 56 -11.27 -0.92 -5.78
C PHE A 56 -12.61 -1.11 -5.10
N LEU A 57 -13.70 -0.71 -5.75
CA LEU A 57 -15.04 -0.79 -5.17
C LEU A 57 -15.45 -2.23 -4.81
N PRO A 58 -15.39 -3.23 -5.72
CA PRO A 58 -15.90 -4.57 -5.43
C PRO A 58 -14.96 -5.43 -4.58
N LYS A 59 -13.66 -5.15 -4.54
CA LYS A 59 -12.67 -6.04 -3.92
C LYS A 59 -11.96 -5.47 -2.70
N CYS A 60 -11.88 -4.15 -2.60
CA CYS A 60 -11.15 -3.45 -1.55
C CYS A 60 -12.07 -2.60 -0.67
N GLY A 61 -13.01 -1.89 -1.28
CA GLY A 61 -13.89 -0.92 -0.65
C GLY A 61 -15.37 -1.29 -0.69
N THR A 62 -15.74 -2.58 -0.68
CA THR A 62 -17.16 -2.97 -0.66
C THR A 62 -17.91 -2.18 0.41
N PRO A 63 -18.98 -1.45 0.06
CA PRO A 63 -19.71 -0.60 1.01
C PRO A 63 -20.12 -1.37 2.27
N GLY A 64 -19.90 -0.77 3.44
CA GLY A 64 -20.20 -1.37 4.73
C GLY A 64 -19.20 -2.44 5.21
N SER A 65 -18.17 -2.77 4.41
CA SER A 65 -17.14 -3.74 4.83
C SER A 65 -16.23 -3.16 5.91
N SER A 66 -15.56 -4.03 6.66
CA SER A 66 -14.56 -3.65 7.67
C SER A 66 -13.17 -3.33 7.09
N CYS A 67 -13.05 -3.31 5.75
CA CYS A 67 -11.78 -3.05 5.07
C CYS A 67 -11.63 -1.56 4.70
N HIS A 68 -11.61 -1.22 3.43
CA HIS A 68 -11.41 0.14 2.93
C HIS A 68 -12.72 0.79 2.47
N SER A 69 -13.82 0.53 3.16
CA SER A 69 -15.06 1.30 3.04
C SER A 69 -15.05 2.49 4.01
N ALA A 70 -15.98 3.43 3.85
CA ALA A 70 -16.16 4.53 4.80
C ALA A 70 -16.42 4.02 6.26
N ALA A 71 -17.04 2.85 6.40
CA ALA A 71 -17.26 2.23 7.71
C ALA A 71 -15.99 1.62 8.32
N GLY A 72 -15.17 0.96 7.48
CA GLY A 72 -13.96 0.26 7.94
C GLY A 72 -12.70 1.13 7.95
N HIS A 73 -12.54 1.99 6.98
CA HIS A 73 -11.44 2.94 6.71
C HIS A 73 -10.05 2.51 7.25
N ARG A 74 -9.69 1.23 7.06
CA ARG A 74 -8.41 0.70 7.55
C ARG A 74 -7.23 1.47 6.97
N ALA A 75 -6.27 1.79 7.82
CA ALA A 75 -5.12 2.64 7.51
C ALA A 75 -5.52 4.02 6.95
N GLY A 76 -6.71 4.52 7.25
CA GLY A 76 -7.21 5.79 6.75
C GLY A 76 -7.47 5.81 5.24
N LEU A 77 -7.70 4.64 4.62
CA LEU A 77 -8.01 4.51 3.19
C LEU A 77 -9.48 4.16 3.00
N VAL A 78 -10.18 4.94 2.18
CA VAL A 78 -11.59 4.74 1.79
C VAL A 78 -11.63 4.54 0.28
N LEU A 79 -12.20 3.41 -0.16
CA LEU A 79 -12.26 3.00 -1.57
C LEU A 79 -13.69 2.71 -2.06
N ASP A 80 -14.71 3.06 -1.28
CA ASP A 80 -16.13 2.96 -1.67
C ASP A 80 -16.72 4.30 -2.14
N ASN A 81 -15.95 5.38 -2.07
CA ASN A 81 -16.27 6.68 -2.66
C ASN A 81 -15.17 7.05 -3.67
N ARG A 82 -15.56 7.29 -4.91
CA ARG A 82 -14.62 7.51 -6.02
C ARG A 82 -13.69 8.71 -5.83
N ASP A 83 -14.23 9.84 -5.42
CA ASP A 83 -13.46 11.07 -5.28
C ASP A 83 -12.53 11.02 -4.09
N GLU A 84 -13.01 10.46 -2.99
CA GLU A 84 -12.22 10.23 -1.79
C GLU A 84 -11.13 9.18 -2.01
N ALA A 85 -11.44 8.10 -2.72
CA ALA A 85 -10.47 7.06 -3.09
C ALA A 85 -9.29 7.66 -3.86
N TYR A 86 -9.55 8.45 -4.90
CA TYR A 86 -8.50 9.09 -5.68
C TYR A 86 -7.61 9.98 -4.82
N ARG A 87 -8.22 10.84 -4.01
CA ARG A 87 -7.51 11.76 -3.11
C ARG A 87 -6.63 11.00 -2.11
N LEU A 88 -7.18 9.96 -1.47
CA LEU A 88 -6.46 9.18 -0.45
C LEU A 88 -5.37 8.29 -1.02
N LEU A 89 -5.54 7.79 -2.25
CA LEU A 89 -4.51 7.01 -2.93
C LEU A 89 -3.25 7.83 -3.22
N LEU A 90 -3.39 9.13 -3.54
CA LEU A 90 -2.25 10.01 -3.77
C LEU A 90 -1.61 10.56 -2.49
N MET A 91 -2.09 10.15 -1.31
CA MET A 91 -1.53 10.57 -0.02
C MET A 91 -0.60 9.49 0.55
N ASN A 92 0.47 9.91 1.23
CA ASN A 92 1.38 9.04 1.98
C ASN A 92 1.98 7.93 1.09
N ASP A 93 2.38 8.26 -0.13
CA ASP A 93 3.04 7.36 -1.09
C ASP A 93 2.25 6.08 -1.42
N ARG A 94 0.94 6.06 -1.13
CA ARG A 94 0.10 4.91 -1.50
C ARG A 94 0.09 4.67 -3.00
N VAL A 95 0.05 5.74 -3.77
CA VAL A 95 0.32 5.77 -5.21
C VAL A 95 1.28 6.92 -5.48
N ILE A 96 2.44 6.61 -6.02
CA ILE A 96 3.42 7.57 -6.52
C ILE A 96 3.26 7.63 -8.04
N PRO A 97 2.70 8.72 -8.60
CA PRO A 97 2.46 8.83 -10.03
C PRO A 97 3.73 8.59 -10.86
N GLY A 98 3.68 7.64 -11.79
CA GLY A 98 4.81 7.24 -12.62
C GLY A 98 5.73 6.18 -12.00
N GLU A 99 5.57 5.87 -10.70
CA GLU A 99 6.45 4.97 -9.96
C GLU A 99 5.68 3.76 -9.39
N PRO A 100 5.20 2.84 -10.23
CA PRO A 100 4.40 1.71 -9.75
C PRO A 100 5.17 0.82 -8.79
N SER A 101 6.44 0.54 -9.07
CA SER A 101 7.27 -0.36 -8.26
C SER A 101 7.42 0.09 -6.80
N CYS A 102 7.40 1.39 -6.53
CA CYS A 102 7.59 1.97 -5.21
C CYS A 102 6.27 2.50 -4.60
N SER A 103 5.15 2.29 -5.26
CA SER A 103 3.83 2.63 -4.73
C SER A 103 3.34 1.58 -3.73
N VAL A 104 2.95 1.98 -2.53
CA VAL A 104 2.43 1.07 -1.49
C VAL A 104 1.26 0.22 -1.99
N LEU A 105 0.40 0.77 -2.84
CA LEU A 105 -0.69 0.03 -3.48
C LEU A 105 -0.16 -1.21 -4.21
N ILE A 106 0.88 -1.02 -5.04
CA ILE A 106 1.45 -2.09 -5.85
C ILE A 106 2.20 -3.08 -4.96
N GLU A 107 3.00 -2.58 -4.01
CA GLU A 107 3.63 -3.42 -3.00
C GLU A 107 2.61 -4.36 -2.32
N ARG A 108 1.47 -3.83 -1.88
CA ARG A 108 0.44 -4.62 -1.17
C ARG A 108 -0.25 -5.66 -2.04
N VAL A 109 -0.49 -5.41 -3.32
CA VAL A 109 -1.12 -6.41 -4.21
C VAL A 109 -0.13 -7.48 -4.70
N TYR A 110 1.19 -7.24 -4.58
CA TYR A 110 2.24 -8.21 -4.87
C TYR A 110 2.84 -8.87 -3.61
N ALA A 111 2.53 -8.38 -2.41
CA ALA A 111 3.08 -8.87 -1.16
C ALA A 111 2.88 -10.37 -0.93
N PRO A 112 3.68 -11.01 -0.05
CA PRO A 112 3.41 -12.34 0.47
C PRO A 112 2.05 -12.41 1.17
N PHE A 113 1.55 -13.64 1.38
CA PHE A 113 0.19 -13.91 1.85
C PHE A 113 -0.23 -13.06 3.06
N GLU A 114 0.63 -12.89 4.06
CA GLU A 114 0.31 -12.19 5.32
C GLU A 114 0.10 -10.69 5.15
N LEU A 115 0.75 -10.10 4.16
CA LEU A 115 0.72 -8.65 3.91
C LEU A 115 -0.11 -8.28 2.68
N ARG A 116 -0.58 -9.30 1.94
CA ARG A 116 -1.28 -9.10 0.66
C ARG A 116 -2.65 -8.46 0.83
N MET A 117 -2.97 -7.59 -0.11
CA MET A 117 -4.29 -7.02 -0.26
C MET A 117 -4.92 -7.45 -1.61
N PRO A 118 -6.20 -7.84 -1.63
CA PRO A 118 -7.07 -8.09 -0.48
C PRO A 118 -6.66 -9.35 0.31
N PRO A 119 -6.87 -9.38 1.64
CA PRO A 119 -6.62 -10.58 2.45
C PRO A 119 -7.49 -11.76 2.00
N GLY A 120 -6.90 -12.95 1.93
CA GLY A 120 -7.62 -14.18 1.58
C GLY A 120 -8.07 -14.28 0.11
N ARG A 121 -7.86 -13.25 -0.71
CA ARG A 121 -8.19 -13.24 -2.14
C ARG A 121 -7.08 -12.55 -2.92
N THR A 122 -6.54 -13.22 -3.91
CA THR A 122 -5.52 -12.63 -4.79
C THR A 122 -6.20 -11.97 -6.00
N LEU A 123 -5.77 -10.77 -6.37
CA LEU A 123 -6.09 -10.21 -7.67
C LEU A 123 -5.42 -11.06 -8.76
N SER A 124 -6.07 -11.24 -9.89
CA SER A 124 -5.45 -11.88 -11.06
C SER A 124 -4.28 -11.04 -11.57
N ASP A 125 -3.36 -11.66 -12.30
CA ASP A 125 -2.22 -10.95 -12.90
C ASP A 125 -2.71 -9.81 -13.81
N ALA A 126 -3.77 -10.04 -14.58
CA ALA A 126 -4.35 -9.04 -15.45
C ALA A 126 -4.99 -7.85 -14.69
N GLU A 127 -5.55 -8.08 -13.49
CA GLU A 127 -6.04 -6.99 -12.62
C GLU A 127 -4.88 -6.20 -12.01
N ARG A 128 -3.86 -6.88 -11.52
CA ARG A 128 -2.64 -6.22 -11.02
C ARG A 128 -1.98 -5.39 -12.12
N CYS A 129 -1.95 -5.94 -13.33
CA CYS A 129 -1.44 -5.24 -14.51
C CYS A 129 -2.18 -3.93 -14.77
N ALA A 130 -3.51 -3.90 -14.67
CA ALA A 130 -4.26 -2.66 -14.85
C ALA A 130 -3.91 -1.61 -13.80
N LEU A 131 -3.66 -2.01 -12.56
CA LEU A 131 -3.17 -1.11 -11.50
C LEU A 131 -1.78 -0.57 -11.82
N VAL A 132 -0.85 -1.46 -12.18
CA VAL A 132 0.54 -1.11 -12.53
C VAL A 132 0.58 -0.10 -13.66
N GLN A 133 -0.13 -0.38 -14.76
CA GLN A 133 -0.12 0.50 -15.94
C GLN A 133 -0.84 1.84 -15.68
N TRP A 134 -1.90 1.87 -14.86
CA TRP A 134 -2.53 3.12 -14.43
C TRP A 134 -1.55 3.99 -13.65
N VAL A 135 -0.83 3.41 -12.68
CA VAL A 135 0.17 4.15 -11.89
C VAL A 135 1.33 4.61 -12.78
N ALA A 136 1.85 3.73 -13.66
CA ALA A 136 2.94 4.04 -14.59
C ALA A 136 2.59 5.19 -15.55
N ALA A 137 1.32 5.30 -15.96
CA ALA A 137 0.82 6.41 -16.76
C ALA A 137 0.70 7.75 -15.99
N GLY A 138 1.15 7.80 -14.75
CA GLY A 138 1.05 8.98 -13.88
C GLY A 138 -0.22 9.03 -13.03
N ALA A 139 -0.91 7.92 -12.88
CA ALA A 139 -2.16 7.79 -12.12
C ALA A 139 -3.20 8.86 -12.46
N PRO A 140 -3.52 9.11 -13.75
CA PRO A 140 -4.44 10.16 -14.13
C PRO A 140 -5.85 9.88 -13.58
N ARG A 141 -6.58 10.95 -13.17
CA ARG A 141 -7.96 10.84 -12.71
C ARG A 141 -8.95 10.70 -13.88
N THR A 142 -8.66 11.39 -14.95
CA THR A 142 -9.42 11.34 -16.22
C THR A 142 -8.57 10.73 -17.32
N PRO A 143 -9.17 10.10 -18.32
CA PRO A 143 -8.45 9.59 -19.49
C PRO A 143 -7.68 10.69 -20.23
#